data_4cf740ab1387f70bb893d07cd69d6dcc
#
_entry.id   4cf740ab1387f70bb893d07cd69d6dcc
#
_cell.length_a   1.000
_cell.length_b   1.000
_cell.length_c   1.000
_cell.angle_alpha   90.00
_cell.angle_beta   90.00
_cell.angle_gamma   90.00
#
_symmetry.space_group_name_H-M   'P 1'
#
loop_
_entity.id
_entity.type
_entity.pdbx_description
1 polymer ?
#
loop_
_entity_poly.entity_id
_entity_poly.type
_entity_poly.pdbx_seq_one_letter_code
_entity_poly.pdbx_strand_id
1 'polypeptide(L)'
;MPPSSGAEVYLGIDVGSVTTKLAALDEEDRLIDSLYLRTQGKPIAMVQQGLREMANRLPAGAGMRGVGTTGSARYLAGVMVSADVIKNEITSQAVAAVHFVPDVQTVIEIGGQDSKIIMIRDGIVTDFGMNTVCAAGTGSFLDQQAQRLNIRIEDLGQMALQSQRPVRIAGRCTVFAESDMIHKQQSGHRIEDIVYGLCLALARNYLNNVGLGKEILPPVLFQGGVAFNRGMVRAFEEILNTKVIVPRHHEVMGAIGAALLAHEEMAVRGNGTRFKGFEVAEADFGTSSFECKACPSLCEIAQVFLDGKVLARWGGRCDIWERV
;
A
#
# COMPACT_ATOMS: atom_id res chain seq x y z
N MET A 1 12.08 35.49 -24.44
CA MET A 1 11.90 34.06 -24.22
C MET A 1 10.72 33.93 -23.28
N PRO A 2 9.69 33.16 -23.56
CA PRO A 2 8.68 32.83 -22.56
C PRO A 2 9.38 32.05 -21.42
N PRO A 3 8.96 32.21 -20.16
CA PRO A 3 9.52 31.42 -19.08
C PRO A 3 9.36 29.93 -19.43
N SER A 4 10.42 29.15 -19.20
CA SER A 4 10.38 27.70 -19.33
C SER A 4 9.19 27.21 -18.52
N SER A 5 8.26 26.49 -19.15
CA SER A 5 7.14 25.84 -18.47
C SER A 5 7.72 25.02 -17.32
N GLY A 6 7.32 25.30 -16.09
CA GLY A 6 7.67 24.47 -14.94
C GLY A 6 7.29 23.01 -15.20
N ALA A 7 8.00 22.06 -14.59
CA ALA A 7 7.69 20.65 -14.76
C ALA A 7 6.21 20.37 -14.45
N GLU A 8 5.51 19.69 -15.33
CA GLU A 8 4.15 19.21 -15.09
C GLU A 8 4.20 17.97 -14.20
N VAL A 9 3.34 17.91 -13.16
CA VAL A 9 3.41 16.91 -12.12
C VAL A 9 2.05 16.24 -11.88
N TYR A 10 2.06 14.93 -11.78
CA TYR A 10 0.93 14.10 -11.34
C TYR A 10 1.22 13.54 -9.96
N LEU A 11 0.33 13.76 -9.00
CA LEU A 11 0.50 13.34 -7.61
C LEU A 11 -0.41 12.17 -7.29
N GLY A 12 0.17 11.11 -6.76
CA GLY A 12 -0.57 9.99 -6.20
C GLY A 12 -0.45 9.94 -4.67
N ILE A 13 -1.55 9.66 -3.99
CA ILE A 13 -1.63 9.57 -2.54
C ILE A 13 -2.26 8.24 -2.15
N ASP A 14 -1.49 7.39 -1.47
CA ASP A 14 -1.95 6.10 -0.94
C ASP A 14 -2.02 6.18 0.59
N VAL A 15 -3.25 6.17 1.12
CA VAL A 15 -3.49 6.25 2.57
C VAL A 15 -3.97 4.91 3.10
N GLY A 16 -3.01 4.14 3.61
CA GLY A 16 -3.27 2.87 4.29
C GLY A 16 -3.40 3.04 5.81
N SER A 17 -3.81 1.97 6.49
CA SER A 17 -3.97 1.94 7.94
C SER A 17 -2.65 2.13 8.70
N VAL A 18 -1.53 1.61 8.18
CA VAL A 18 -0.21 1.69 8.82
C VAL A 18 0.65 2.79 8.22
N THR A 19 0.54 3.02 6.91
CA THR A 19 1.43 3.95 6.18
C THR A 19 0.65 4.83 5.21
N THR A 20 1.10 6.09 5.10
CA THR A 20 0.66 7.06 4.10
C THR A 20 1.82 7.33 3.15
N LYS A 21 1.60 7.22 1.85
CA LYS A 21 2.63 7.39 0.84
C LYS A 21 2.17 8.40 -0.18
N LEU A 22 3.12 9.19 -0.68
CA LEU A 22 2.91 10.11 -1.79
C LEU A 22 3.95 9.81 -2.87
N ALA A 23 3.57 9.94 -4.12
CA ALA A 23 4.48 9.83 -5.26
C ALA A 23 4.14 10.92 -6.28
N ALA A 24 5.15 11.63 -6.76
CA ALA A 24 5.04 12.64 -7.78
C ALA A 24 5.71 12.14 -9.06
N LEU A 25 4.98 12.12 -10.17
CA LEU A 25 5.46 11.72 -11.50
C LEU A 25 5.52 12.93 -12.42
N ASP A 26 6.44 12.90 -13.40
CA ASP A 26 6.49 13.84 -14.51
C ASP A 26 5.56 13.42 -15.66
N GLU A 27 5.58 14.16 -16.77
CA GLU A 27 4.77 13.90 -17.97
C GLU A 27 5.15 12.60 -18.69
N GLU A 28 6.34 12.06 -18.44
CA GLU A 28 6.81 10.78 -18.97
C GLU A 28 6.65 9.64 -17.97
N ASP A 29 5.82 9.83 -16.93
CA ASP A 29 5.54 8.85 -15.87
C ASP A 29 6.78 8.43 -15.05
N ARG A 30 7.82 9.25 -15.02
CA ARG A 30 9.03 8.99 -14.22
C ARG A 30 8.84 9.57 -12.82
N LEU A 31 9.25 8.82 -11.82
CA LEU A 31 9.18 9.27 -10.42
C LEU A 31 10.15 10.43 -10.17
N ILE A 32 9.60 11.60 -9.84
CA ILE A 32 10.35 12.79 -9.40
C ILE A 32 10.78 12.62 -7.95
N ASP A 33 9.81 12.35 -7.07
CA ASP A 33 10.06 12.14 -5.63
C ASP A 33 8.92 11.32 -5.00
N SER A 34 9.20 10.76 -3.81
CA SER A 34 8.21 10.01 -3.05
C SER A 34 8.40 10.16 -1.54
N LEU A 35 7.31 9.96 -0.80
CA LEU A 35 7.27 9.97 0.64
C LEU A 35 6.66 8.69 1.19
N TYR A 36 7.22 8.20 2.29
CA TYR A 36 6.72 7.05 3.03
C TYR A 36 6.62 7.41 4.51
N LEU A 37 5.39 7.65 4.99
CA LEU A 37 5.08 8.12 6.33
C LEU A 37 4.34 7.05 7.13
N ARG A 38 4.52 6.99 8.44
CA ARG A 38 3.73 6.15 9.33
C ARG A 38 2.40 6.84 9.66
N THR A 39 1.25 6.21 9.33
CA THR A 39 -0.09 6.80 9.54
C THR A 39 -0.43 6.98 11.03
N GLN A 40 -0.06 6.03 11.89
CA GLN A 40 -0.25 6.10 13.35
C GLN A 40 -1.69 6.44 13.77
N GLY A 41 -2.70 5.97 13.01
CA GLY A 41 -4.11 6.27 13.27
C GLY A 41 -4.53 7.73 13.00
N LYS A 42 -3.68 8.54 12.35
CA LYS A 42 -3.91 9.96 12.09
C LYS A 42 -3.83 10.28 10.58
N PRO A 43 -4.72 9.71 9.75
CA PRO A 43 -4.64 9.85 8.29
C PRO A 43 -4.69 11.30 7.82
N ILE A 44 -5.54 12.14 8.39
CA ILE A 44 -5.62 13.58 8.05
C ILE A 44 -4.26 14.26 8.25
N ALA A 45 -3.70 14.15 9.45
CA ALA A 45 -2.44 14.80 9.78
C ALA A 45 -1.29 14.29 8.89
N MET A 46 -1.28 12.99 8.51
CA MET A 46 -0.25 12.43 7.66
C MET A 46 -0.40 12.84 6.20
N VAL A 47 -1.63 12.99 5.70
CA VAL A 47 -1.86 13.58 4.36
C VAL A 47 -1.38 15.03 4.35
N GLN A 48 -1.74 15.83 5.36
CA GLN A 48 -1.30 17.22 5.48
C GLN A 48 0.23 17.34 5.57
N GLN A 49 0.86 16.51 6.40
CA GLN A 49 2.33 16.45 6.49
C GLN A 49 2.95 16.08 5.15
N GLY A 50 2.44 15.03 4.50
CA GLY A 50 2.93 14.58 3.19
C GLY A 50 2.80 15.66 2.12
N LEU A 51 1.71 16.41 2.10
CA LEU A 51 1.53 17.53 1.17
C LEU A 51 2.53 18.65 1.41
N ARG A 52 2.74 19.06 2.68
CA ARG A 52 3.78 20.06 3.03
C ARG A 52 5.17 19.63 2.62
N GLU A 53 5.53 18.40 2.94
CA GLU A 53 6.86 17.87 2.57
C GLU A 53 7.02 17.75 1.06
N MET A 54 6.00 17.26 0.34
CA MET A 54 6.05 17.14 -1.11
C MET A 54 6.17 18.50 -1.79
N ALA A 55 5.41 19.51 -1.33
CA ALA A 55 5.51 20.88 -1.85
C ALA A 55 6.95 21.45 -1.78
N ASN A 56 7.68 21.11 -0.71
CA ASN A 56 9.06 21.56 -0.52
C ASN A 56 10.10 20.78 -1.35
N ARG A 57 9.74 19.59 -1.84
CA ARG A 57 10.65 18.72 -2.60
C ARG A 57 10.47 18.83 -4.11
N LEU A 58 9.29 19.27 -4.54
CA LEU A 58 9.02 19.48 -5.96
C LEU A 58 9.85 20.64 -6.53
N PRO A 59 10.19 20.58 -7.83
CA PRO A 59 10.90 21.68 -8.49
C PRO A 59 10.12 23.00 -8.36
N ALA A 60 10.84 24.10 -8.20
CA ALA A 60 10.22 25.42 -8.14
C ALA A 60 9.41 25.71 -9.40
N GLY A 61 8.16 26.11 -9.25
CA GLY A 61 7.25 26.38 -10.37
C GLY A 61 6.63 25.12 -10.98
N ALA A 62 6.73 23.96 -10.36
CA ALA A 62 6.05 22.75 -10.81
C ALA A 62 4.53 22.98 -10.86
N GLY A 63 3.92 22.68 -12.00
CA GLY A 63 2.48 22.78 -12.25
C GLY A 63 1.79 21.45 -11.95
N MET A 64 0.87 21.43 -10.97
CA MET A 64 0.06 20.23 -10.72
C MET A 64 -0.95 20.03 -11.84
N ARG A 65 -0.93 18.84 -12.48
CA ARG A 65 -1.79 18.47 -13.61
C ARG A 65 -2.89 17.50 -13.23
N GLY A 66 -2.64 16.67 -12.23
CA GLY A 66 -3.64 15.72 -11.75
C GLY A 66 -3.27 15.13 -10.39
N VAL A 67 -4.30 14.77 -9.61
CA VAL A 67 -4.12 14.13 -8.30
C VAL A 67 -5.01 12.89 -8.20
N GLY A 68 -4.39 11.76 -7.88
CA GLY A 68 -5.07 10.49 -7.64
C GLY A 68 -4.93 10.02 -6.20
N THR A 69 -5.97 9.36 -5.68
CA THR A 69 -5.94 8.79 -4.33
C THR A 69 -6.33 7.31 -4.31
N THR A 70 -5.69 6.56 -3.42
CA THR A 70 -5.93 5.13 -3.18
C THR A 70 -5.70 4.77 -1.71
N GLY A 71 -5.81 3.51 -1.38
CA GLY A 71 -5.66 3.02 -0.02
C GLY A 71 -6.99 2.88 0.72
N SER A 72 -6.94 2.42 1.98
CA SER A 72 -8.12 2.23 2.81
C SER A 72 -8.86 3.54 3.10
N ALA A 73 -8.12 4.66 3.26
CA ALA A 73 -8.69 5.98 3.46
C ALA A 73 -8.72 6.85 2.18
N ARG A 74 -8.78 6.25 0.98
CA ARG A 74 -8.77 6.94 -0.31
C ARG A 74 -9.84 8.01 -0.46
N TYR A 75 -11.06 7.79 0.06
CA TYR A 75 -12.14 8.76 -0.01
C TYR A 75 -11.88 9.99 0.85
N LEU A 76 -11.38 9.77 2.09
CA LEU A 76 -10.94 10.85 2.97
C LEU A 76 -9.88 11.71 2.28
N ALA A 77 -8.80 11.09 1.80
CA ALA A 77 -7.73 11.79 1.11
C ALA A 77 -8.24 12.49 -0.15
N GLY A 78 -9.08 11.81 -0.94
CA GLY A 78 -9.65 12.35 -2.17
C GLY A 78 -10.48 13.61 -1.95
N VAL A 79 -11.28 13.61 -0.88
CA VAL A 79 -12.08 14.79 -0.49
C VAL A 79 -11.18 15.93 0.00
N MET A 80 -10.17 15.63 0.83
CA MET A 80 -9.24 16.64 1.34
C MET A 80 -8.53 17.39 0.21
N VAL A 81 -8.01 16.68 -0.78
CA VAL A 81 -7.22 17.26 -1.87
C VAL A 81 -8.06 17.63 -3.09
N SER A 82 -9.36 17.33 -3.11
CA SER A 82 -10.22 17.41 -4.30
C SER A 82 -9.63 16.61 -5.47
N ALA A 83 -9.33 15.33 -5.21
CA ALA A 83 -8.66 14.46 -6.17
C ALA A 83 -9.44 14.35 -7.51
N ASP A 84 -8.70 14.25 -8.61
CA ASP A 84 -9.26 14.04 -9.94
C ASP A 84 -9.74 12.61 -10.12
N VAL A 85 -9.06 11.66 -9.48
CA VAL A 85 -9.41 10.25 -9.52
C VAL A 85 -9.25 9.60 -8.13
N ILE A 86 -10.21 8.74 -7.77
CA ILE A 86 -10.18 7.92 -6.56
C ILE A 86 -10.33 6.47 -6.99
N LYS A 87 -9.33 5.64 -6.76
CA LYS A 87 -9.36 4.22 -7.14
C LYS A 87 -9.04 3.31 -5.96
N ASN A 88 -9.52 2.07 -6.06
CA ASN A 88 -9.19 1.06 -5.07
C ASN A 88 -7.72 0.62 -5.18
N GLU A 89 -7.23 -0.03 -4.13
CA GLU A 89 -5.84 -0.47 -4.02
C GLU A 89 -5.45 -1.48 -5.09
N ILE A 90 -6.35 -2.41 -5.45
CA ILE A 90 -6.06 -3.45 -6.45
C ILE A 90 -5.73 -2.82 -7.79
N THR A 91 -6.56 -1.86 -8.24
CA THR A 91 -6.35 -1.15 -9.50
C THR A 91 -5.03 -0.37 -9.48
N SER A 92 -4.78 0.42 -8.42
CA SER A 92 -3.58 1.24 -8.34
C SER A 92 -2.30 0.38 -8.27
N GLN A 93 -2.31 -0.69 -7.48
CA GLN A 93 -1.17 -1.62 -7.40
C GLN A 93 -0.90 -2.33 -8.73
N ALA A 94 -1.95 -2.73 -9.46
CA ALA A 94 -1.83 -3.40 -10.76
C ALA A 94 -1.29 -2.47 -11.83
N VAL A 95 -1.80 -1.23 -11.93
CA VAL A 95 -1.33 -0.24 -12.90
C VAL A 95 0.15 0.06 -12.70
N ALA A 96 0.58 0.28 -11.46
CA ALA A 96 1.99 0.47 -11.17
C ALA A 96 2.83 -0.77 -11.51
N ALA A 97 2.33 -1.97 -11.21
CA ALA A 97 3.04 -3.22 -11.53
C ALA A 97 3.26 -3.40 -13.03
N VAL A 98 2.24 -3.15 -13.85
CA VAL A 98 2.31 -3.21 -15.32
C VAL A 98 3.25 -2.13 -15.87
N HIS A 99 3.25 -0.94 -15.29
CA HIS A 99 4.16 0.14 -15.69
C HIS A 99 5.64 -0.27 -15.53
N PHE A 100 6.02 -0.90 -14.41
CA PHE A 100 7.41 -1.32 -14.18
C PHE A 100 7.77 -2.65 -14.85
N VAL A 101 6.81 -3.57 -14.97
CA VAL A 101 6.99 -4.91 -15.57
C VAL A 101 5.80 -5.18 -16.48
N PRO A 102 5.86 -4.76 -17.77
CA PRO A 102 4.72 -4.81 -18.68
C PRO A 102 4.11 -6.20 -18.90
N ASP A 103 4.91 -7.25 -18.75
CA ASP A 103 4.50 -8.65 -18.91
C ASP A 103 4.20 -9.34 -17.56
N VAL A 104 4.10 -8.60 -16.45
CA VAL A 104 3.77 -9.14 -15.12
C VAL A 104 2.48 -9.94 -15.13
N GLN A 105 2.50 -11.15 -14.56
CA GLN A 105 1.31 -12.00 -14.47
C GLN A 105 0.79 -12.19 -13.04
N THR A 106 1.66 -12.04 -12.04
CA THR A 106 1.27 -12.17 -10.64
C THR A 106 1.93 -11.08 -9.81
N VAL A 107 1.13 -10.37 -9.00
CA VAL A 107 1.62 -9.40 -8.03
C VAL A 107 1.35 -9.94 -6.64
N ILE A 108 2.41 -10.08 -5.85
CA ILE A 108 2.39 -10.31 -4.41
C ILE A 108 2.52 -8.94 -3.75
N GLU A 109 1.54 -8.52 -2.98
CA GLU A 109 1.61 -7.29 -2.18
C GLU A 109 1.42 -7.62 -0.71
N ILE A 110 2.39 -7.22 0.13
CA ILE A 110 2.30 -7.39 1.57
C ILE A 110 2.57 -6.06 2.25
N GLY A 111 1.50 -5.51 2.81
CA GLY A 111 1.52 -4.32 3.63
C GLY A 111 1.77 -4.60 5.11
N GLY A 112 1.52 -3.59 5.95
CA GLY A 112 1.66 -3.72 7.41
C GLY A 112 0.55 -4.56 8.04
N GLN A 113 -0.72 -4.34 7.66
CA GLN A 113 -1.89 -5.01 8.26
C GLN A 113 -2.70 -5.86 7.28
N ASP A 114 -2.50 -5.70 6.01
CA ASP A 114 -3.18 -6.46 4.97
C ASP A 114 -2.17 -7.06 3.98
N SER A 115 -2.66 -7.95 3.16
CA SER A 115 -1.90 -8.51 2.04
C SER A 115 -2.82 -8.88 0.90
N LYS A 116 -2.30 -8.78 -0.32
CA LYS A 116 -3.07 -8.97 -1.55
C LYS A 116 -2.25 -9.78 -2.55
N ILE A 117 -2.95 -10.60 -3.33
CA ILE A 117 -2.41 -11.19 -4.55
C ILE A 117 -3.27 -10.73 -5.71
N ILE A 118 -2.63 -10.34 -6.82
CA ILE A 118 -3.33 -9.85 -8.01
C ILE A 118 -2.87 -10.66 -9.21
N MET A 119 -3.81 -11.25 -9.92
CA MET A 119 -3.57 -11.95 -11.18
C MET A 119 -3.79 -10.99 -12.33
N ILE A 120 -2.78 -10.88 -13.20
CA ILE A 120 -2.82 -10.01 -14.38
C ILE A 120 -2.63 -10.89 -15.62
N ARG A 121 -3.43 -10.66 -16.65
CA ARG A 121 -3.28 -11.28 -17.96
C ARG A 121 -3.46 -10.19 -19.01
N ASP A 122 -2.50 -10.10 -19.93
CA ASP A 122 -2.50 -9.07 -20.98
C ASP A 122 -2.69 -7.65 -20.43
N GLY A 123 -2.04 -7.33 -19.31
CA GLY A 123 -2.14 -6.03 -18.64
C GLY A 123 -3.44 -5.79 -17.86
N ILE A 124 -4.37 -6.74 -17.82
CA ILE A 124 -5.69 -6.62 -17.17
C ILE A 124 -5.74 -7.49 -15.91
N VAL A 125 -6.30 -6.95 -14.83
CA VAL A 125 -6.59 -7.71 -13.60
C VAL A 125 -7.72 -8.71 -13.89
N THR A 126 -7.41 -10.00 -13.81
CA THR A 126 -8.38 -11.08 -14.04
C THR A 126 -8.92 -11.66 -12.74
N ASP A 127 -8.15 -11.63 -11.68
CA ASP A 127 -8.56 -12.14 -10.36
C ASP A 127 -7.68 -11.50 -9.26
N PHE A 128 -8.16 -11.53 -8.02
CA PHE A 128 -7.38 -11.08 -6.86
C PHE A 128 -7.83 -11.81 -5.59
N GLY A 129 -6.98 -11.79 -4.58
CA GLY A 129 -7.29 -12.21 -3.22
C GLY A 129 -6.79 -11.17 -2.22
N MET A 130 -7.51 -11.01 -1.11
CA MET A 130 -7.13 -10.10 -0.03
C MET A 130 -7.22 -10.79 1.32
N ASN A 131 -6.24 -10.52 2.17
CA ASN A 131 -6.28 -10.84 3.59
C ASN A 131 -6.28 -9.54 4.39
N THR A 132 -7.42 -9.24 5.00
CA THR A 132 -7.63 -8.04 5.82
C THR A 132 -7.86 -8.36 7.30
N VAL A 133 -7.82 -9.64 7.69
CA VAL A 133 -8.24 -10.09 9.02
C VAL A 133 -7.09 -10.78 9.79
N CYS A 134 -6.24 -11.54 9.10
CA CYS A 134 -5.23 -12.35 9.74
C CYS A 134 -3.82 -11.72 9.68
N ALA A 135 -3.26 -11.36 10.82
CA ALA A 135 -1.91 -10.80 10.90
C ALA A 135 -0.80 -11.77 10.42
N ALA A 136 -1.05 -13.09 10.41
CA ALA A 136 -0.04 -14.09 10.06
C ALA A 136 0.57 -13.95 8.66
N GLY A 137 -0.17 -13.35 7.73
CA GLY A 137 0.28 -13.11 6.34
C GLY A 137 0.66 -11.65 6.07
N THR A 138 1.02 -10.86 7.08
CA THR A 138 1.25 -9.42 6.96
C THR A 138 2.56 -8.98 7.63
N GLY A 139 2.98 -7.73 7.36
CA GLY A 139 4.19 -7.15 7.94
C GLY A 139 4.15 -7.05 9.47
N SER A 140 2.97 -6.79 10.07
CA SER A 140 2.81 -6.71 11.52
C SER A 140 3.23 -7.99 12.23
N PHE A 141 3.11 -9.15 11.59
CA PHE A 141 3.62 -10.40 12.14
C PHE A 141 5.15 -10.36 12.29
N LEU A 142 5.86 -9.92 11.25
CA LEU A 142 7.33 -9.82 11.29
C LEU A 142 7.78 -8.75 12.29
N ASP A 143 7.12 -7.60 12.35
CA ASP A 143 7.41 -6.54 13.31
C ASP A 143 7.32 -7.08 14.75
N GLN A 144 6.25 -7.82 15.06
CA GLN A 144 6.05 -8.41 16.39
C GLN A 144 7.12 -9.46 16.72
N GLN A 145 7.46 -10.33 15.77
CA GLN A 145 8.49 -11.35 16.02
C GLN A 145 9.88 -10.72 16.16
N ALA A 146 10.20 -9.69 15.36
CA ALA A 146 11.45 -8.94 15.48
C ALA A 146 11.61 -8.32 16.87
N GLN A 147 10.54 -7.68 17.40
CA GLN A 147 10.52 -7.13 18.75
C GLN A 147 10.78 -8.21 19.83
N ARG A 148 10.14 -9.37 19.72
CA ARG A 148 10.33 -10.48 20.67
C ARG A 148 11.73 -11.08 20.64
N LEU A 149 12.34 -11.09 19.46
CA LEU A 149 13.72 -11.56 19.28
C LEU A 149 14.74 -10.48 19.64
N ASN A 150 14.29 -9.25 19.98
CA ASN A 150 15.13 -8.08 20.20
C ASN A 150 16.03 -7.78 18.98
N ILE A 151 15.47 -7.90 17.78
CA ILE A 151 16.12 -7.65 16.49
C ILE A 151 15.42 -6.45 15.85
N ARG A 152 16.18 -5.58 15.21
CA ARG A 152 15.59 -4.52 14.39
C ARG A 152 14.94 -5.14 13.16
N ILE A 153 13.76 -4.65 12.77
CA ILE A 153 13.03 -5.19 11.62
C ILE A 153 13.86 -5.09 10.32
N GLU A 154 14.67 -4.05 10.19
CA GLU A 154 15.54 -3.81 9.04
C GLU A 154 16.63 -4.89 8.90
N ASP A 155 17.08 -5.48 10.02
CA ASP A 155 18.14 -6.48 10.03
C ASP A 155 17.61 -7.90 9.79
N LEU A 156 16.29 -8.11 9.99
CA LEU A 156 15.66 -9.44 9.95
C LEU A 156 15.91 -10.16 8.61
N GLY A 157 15.76 -9.44 7.49
CA GLY A 157 15.94 -10.02 6.16
C GLY A 157 17.37 -10.48 5.90
N GLN A 158 18.36 -9.70 6.33
CA GLN A 158 19.77 -10.04 6.16
C GLN A 158 20.17 -11.24 7.04
N MET A 159 19.63 -11.31 8.27
CA MET A 159 19.83 -12.48 9.13
C MET A 159 19.23 -13.74 8.52
N ALA A 160 18.02 -13.65 7.95
CA ALA A 160 17.39 -14.78 7.28
C ALA A 160 18.25 -15.37 6.15
N LEU A 161 18.99 -14.52 5.41
CA LEU A 161 19.88 -14.98 4.33
C LEU A 161 21.06 -15.81 4.85
N GLN A 162 21.44 -15.68 6.12
CA GLN A 162 22.54 -16.43 6.75
C GLN A 162 22.10 -17.80 7.26
N SER A 163 20.82 -18.15 7.13
CA SER A 163 20.28 -19.45 7.54
C SER A 163 20.88 -20.58 6.73
N GLN A 164 21.32 -21.63 7.44
CA GLN A 164 21.87 -22.87 6.85
C GLN A 164 20.89 -24.04 6.96
N ARG A 165 20.07 -24.07 8.02
CA ARG A 165 19.12 -25.15 8.32
C ARG A 165 17.84 -24.54 8.91
N PRO A 166 16.96 -23.97 8.05
CA PRO A 166 15.78 -23.29 8.54
C PRO A 166 14.90 -24.22 9.38
N VAL A 167 14.45 -23.73 10.52
CA VAL A 167 13.55 -24.50 11.37
C VAL A 167 12.13 -24.47 10.87
N ARG A 168 11.37 -25.52 11.08
CA ARG A 168 9.95 -25.54 10.77
C ARG A 168 9.19 -24.75 11.83
N ILE A 169 8.42 -23.76 11.38
CA ILE A 169 7.53 -22.93 12.19
C ILE A 169 6.12 -23.06 11.62
N ALA A 170 5.10 -23.09 12.51
CA ALA A 170 3.70 -23.14 12.10
C ALA A 170 3.30 -21.93 11.25
N GLY A 171 2.71 -22.17 10.08
CA GLY A 171 2.34 -21.15 9.10
C GLY A 171 0.85 -20.79 9.09
N ARG A 172 0.04 -21.21 10.08
CA ARG A 172 -1.41 -20.99 10.08
C ARG A 172 -1.89 -19.87 11.00
N CYS A 173 -1.25 -19.71 12.14
CA CYS A 173 -1.67 -18.76 13.16
C CYS A 173 -0.45 -18.12 13.80
N THR A 174 -0.49 -16.80 14.02
CA THR A 174 0.59 -16.03 14.64
C THR A 174 0.94 -16.54 16.03
N VAL A 175 -0.06 -16.93 16.83
CA VAL A 175 0.13 -17.45 18.20
C VAL A 175 0.91 -18.75 18.19
N PHE A 176 0.58 -19.68 17.31
CA PHE A 176 1.33 -20.93 17.18
C PHE A 176 2.72 -20.73 16.58
N ALA A 177 2.85 -19.84 15.60
CA ALA A 177 4.16 -19.49 15.04
C ALA A 177 5.10 -18.93 16.10
N GLU A 178 4.57 -18.08 16.99
CA GLU A 178 5.30 -17.51 18.11
C GLU A 178 5.70 -18.56 19.14
N SER A 179 4.78 -19.45 19.52
CA SER A 179 5.07 -20.55 20.45
C SER A 179 6.15 -21.48 19.89
N ASP A 180 6.08 -21.82 18.60
CA ASP A 180 7.11 -22.59 17.91
C ASP A 180 8.46 -21.86 17.91
N MET A 181 8.47 -20.57 17.61
CA MET A 181 9.68 -19.74 17.63
C MET A 181 10.37 -19.80 19.00
N ILE A 182 9.61 -19.56 20.09
CA ILE A 182 10.13 -19.61 21.47
C ILE A 182 10.68 -21.00 21.77
N HIS A 183 9.97 -22.07 21.43
CA HIS A 183 10.43 -23.42 21.62
C HIS A 183 11.75 -23.70 20.87
N LYS A 184 11.90 -23.21 19.64
CA LYS A 184 13.14 -23.36 18.86
C LYS A 184 14.31 -22.59 19.50
N GLN A 185 14.07 -21.40 20.05
CA GLN A 185 15.10 -20.67 20.81
C GLN A 185 15.56 -21.47 22.04
N GLN A 186 14.60 -21.99 22.85
CA GLN A 186 14.90 -22.78 24.02
C GLN A 186 15.62 -24.10 23.70
N SER A 187 15.39 -24.65 22.51
CA SER A 187 16.05 -25.85 22.01
C SER A 187 17.44 -25.57 21.40
N GLY A 188 17.93 -24.33 21.47
CA GLY A 188 19.30 -23.98 21.05
C GLY A 188 19.49 -23.86 19.55
N HIS A 189 18.42 -23.67 18.75
CA HIS A 189 18.55 -23.40 17.34
C HIS A 189 19.16 -22.01 17.09
N ARG A 190 19.93 -21.89 16.01
CA ARG A 190 20.52 -20.60 15.62
C ARG A 190 19.42 -19.60 15.26
N ILE A 191 19.65 -18.34 15.62
CA ILE A 191 18.68 -17.27 15.39
C ILE A 191 18.38 -17.07 13.90
N GLU A 192 19.37 -17.19 13.03
CA GLU A 192 19.22 -17.05 11.57
C GLU A 192 18.29 -18.14 11.00
N ASP A 193 18.38 -19.36 11.53
CA ASP A 193 17.54 -20.48 11.12
C ASP A 193 16.09 -20.30 11.59
N ILE A 194 15.90 -19.69 12.76
CA ILE A 194 14.58 -19.31 13.28
C ILE A 194 13.97 -18.21 12.44
N VAL A 195 14.73 -17.15 12.17
CA VAL A 195 14.27 -16.00 11.38
C VAL A 195 13.88 -16.39 9.96
N TYR A 196 14.66 -17.24 9.29
CA TYR A 196 14.27 -17.74 7.98
C TYR A 196 13.06 -18.68 8.05
N GLY A 197 12.95 -19.47 9.11
CA GLY A 197 11.77 -20.28 9.40
C GLY A 197 10.49 -19.44 9.51
N LEU A 198 10.57 -18.25 10.12
CA LEU A 198 9.47 -17.28 10.19
C LEU A 198 9.11 -16.74 8.80
N CYS A 199 10.10 -16.41 7.95
CA CYS A 199 9.86 -15.97 6.57
C CYS A 199 9.12 -17.04 5.75
N LEU A 200 9.57 -18.30 5.85
CA LEU A 200 8.91 -19.45 5.20
C LEU A 200 7.49 -19.67 5.73
N ALA A 201 7.27 -19.49 7.05
CA ALA A 201 5.94 -19.62 7.66
C ALA A 201 4.98 -18.54 7.15
N LEU A 202 5.44 -17.27 7.07
CA LEU A 202 4.65 -16.17 6.55
C LEU A 202 4.31 -16.40 5.07
N ALA A 203 5.29 -16.75 4.24
CA ALA A 203 5.07 -16.98 2.81
C ALA A 203 4.05 -18.12 2.56
N ARG A 204 4.14 -19.22 3.32
CA ARG A 204 3.14 -20.31 3.28
C ARG A 204 1.76 -19.86 3.74
N ASN A 205 1.70 -19.08 4.81
CA ASN A 205 0.43 -18.53 5.30
C ASN A 205 -0.22 -17.62 4.26
N TYR A 206 0.56 -16.72 3.68
CA TYR A 206 0.11 -15.83 2.62
C TYR A 206 -0.48 -16.62 1.44
N LEU A 207 0.28 -17.57 0.89
CA LEU A 207 -0.16 -18.37 -0.26
C LEU A 207 -1.41 -19.21 0.06
N ASN A 208 -1.52 -19.74 1.29
CA ASN A 208 -2.69 -20.52 1.70
C ASN A 208 -3.94 -19.66 1.94
N ASN A 209 -3.79 -18.37 2.26
CA ASN A 209 -4.93 -17.48 2.49
C ASN A 209 -5.37 -16.74 1.24
N VAL A 210 -4.44 -16.05 0.56
CA VAL A 210 -4.79 -15.22 -0.60
C VAL A 210 -4.48 -15.86 -1.94
N GLY A 211 -3.55 -16.82 -1.96
CA GLY A 211 -3.12 -17.55 -3.16
C GLY A 211 -3.90 -18.83 -3.43
N LEU A 212 -4.75 -19.28 -2.48
CA LEU A 212 -5.48 -20.54 -2.63
C LEU A 212 -6.41 -20.53 -3.86
N GLY A 213 -6.23 -21.52 -4.74
CA GLY A 213 -7.00 -21.62 -5.98
C GLY A 213 -6.60 -20.61 -7.07
N LYS A 214 -5.54 -19.82 -6.86
CA LYS A 214 -5.03 -18.88 -7.85
C LYS A 214 -3.92 -19.52 -8.69
N GLU A 215 -3.93 -19.23 -9.99
CA GLU A 215 -2.89 -19.62 -10.90
C GLU A 215 -1.74 -18.59 -10.86
N ILE A 216 -0.69 -18.90 -10.09
CA ILE A 216 0.48 -18.05 -9.93
C ILE A 216 1.45 -18.30 -11.08
N LEU A 217 1.53 -17.35 -12.01
CA LEU A 217 2.39 -17.44 -13.19
C LEU A 217 3.48 -16.36 -13.15
N PRO A 218 4.69 -16.69 -13.64
CA PRO A 218 5.75 -15.70 -13.83
C PRO A 218 5.48 -14.81 -15.07
N PRO A 219 5.99 -13.58 -15.10
CA PRO A 219 6.78 -12.93 -14.05
C PRO A 219 5.98 -12.63 -12.78
N VAL A 220 6.58 -12.93 -11.61
CA VAL A 220 6.01 -12.65 -10.29
C VAL A 220 6.67 -11.42 -9.71
N LEU A 221 5.89 -10.42 -9.40
CA LEU A 221 6.36 -9.17 -8.79
C LEU A 221 5.99 -9.14 -7.31
N PHE A 222 6.93 -8.76 -6.45
CA PHE A 222 6.71 -8.60 -5.02
C PHE A 222 6.89 -7.15 -4.59
N GLN A 223 5.85 -6.55 -4.03
CA GLN A 223 5.79 -5.15 -3.64
C GLN A 223 5.17 -4.96 -2.25
N GLY A 224 5.10 -3.71 -1.78
CA GLY A 224 4.72 -3.37 -0.42
C GLY A 224 5.92 -3.30 0.54
N GLY A 225 5.65 -2.88 1.78
CA GLY A 225 6.72 -2.66 2.78
C GLY A 225 7.49 -3.92 3.16
N VAL A 226 6.87 -5.10 3.07
CA VAL A 226 7.55 -6.37 3.41
C VAL A 226 8.56 -6.78 2.34
N ALA A 227 8.51 -6.24 1.13
CA ALA A 227 9.48 -6.53 0.08
C ALA A 227 10.90 -5.98 0.37
N PHE A 228 11.06 -5.09 1.35
CA PHE A 228 12.39 -4.76 1.90
C PHE A 228 13.10 -5.98 2.51
N ASN A 229 12.34 -6.96 3.00
CA ASN A 229 12.90 -8.13 3.66
C ASN A 229 13.37 -9.17 2.62
N ARG A 230 14.67 -9.22 2.35
CA ARG A 230 15.27 -10.15 1.39
C ARG A 230 15.09 -11.63 1.75
N GLY A 231 14.92 -11.95 3.03
CA GLY A 231 14.54 -13.30 3.47
C GLY A 231 13.15 -13.69 2.99
N MET A 232 12.21 -12.74 2.92
CA MET A 232 10.88 -12.98 2.35
C MET A 232 10.94 -13.20 0.84
N VAL A 233 11.75 -12.42 0.11
CA VAL A 233 11.98 -12.64 -1.33
C VAL A 233 12.50 -14.07 -1.57
N ARG A 234 13.54 -14.48 -0.86
CA ARG A 234 14.08 -15.85 -0.92
C ARG A 234 13.03 -16.90 -0.58
N ALA A 235 12.19 -16.66 0.45
CA ALA A 235 11.15 -17.60 0.85
C ALA A 235 10.08 -17.79 -0.23
N PHE A 236 9.67 -16.71 -0.91
CA PHE A 236 8.75 -16.81 -2.05
C PHE A 236 9.40 -17.50 -3.25
N GLU A 237 10.65 -17.19 -3.60
CA GLU A 237 11.39 -17.86 -4.69
C GLU A 237 11.50 -19.37 -4.43
N GLU A 238 11.80 -19.76 -3.18
CA GLU A 238 11.92 -21.19 -2.80
C GLU A 238 10.57 -21.91 -2.89
N ILE A 239 9.49 -21.32 -2.37
CA ILE A 239 8.17 -21.97 -2.34
C ILE A 239 7.52 -22.00 -3.73
N LEU A 240 7.66 -20.95 -4.51
CA LEU A 240 7.08 -20.84 -5.85
C LEU A 240 7.95 -21.48 -6.93
N ASN A 241 9.19 -21.85 -6.59
CA ASN A 241 10.20 -22.36 -7.54
C ASN A 241 10.35 -21.47 -8.78
N THR A 242 10.31 -20.14 -8.59
CA THR A 242 10.46 -19.14 -9.64
C THR A 242 11.13 -17.88 -9.10
N LYS A 243 11.70 -17.08 -10.00
CA LYS A 243 12.26 -15.78 -9.63
C LYS A 243 11.17 -14.79 -9.28
N VAL A 244 11.46 -13.96 -8.27
CA VAL A 244 10.56 -12.92 -7.79
C VAL A 244 11.22 -11.55 -8.04
N ILE A 245 10.53 -10.69 -8.78
CA ILE A 245 10.98 -9.35 -9.11
C ILE A 245 10.54 -8.40 -8.00
N VAL A 246 11.48 -7.64 -7.44
CA VAL A 246 11.18 -6.55 -6.51
C VAL A 246 11.46 -5.23 -7.24
N PRO A 247 10.46 -4.42 -7.59
CA PRO A 247 10.67 -3.18 -8.30
C PRO A 247 11.38 -2.14 -7.41
N ARG A 248 12.05 -1.19 -8.03
CA ARG A 248 12.89 -0.19 -7.33
C ARG A 248 12.11 0.62 -6.28
N HIS A 249 10.82 0.86 -6.52
CA HIS A 249 9.96 1.70 -5.66
C HIS A 249 8.81 0.87 -5.05
N HIS A 250 9.11 -0.38 -4.71
CA HIS A 250 8.12 -1.36 -4.23
C HIS A 250 7.29 -0.90 -3.03
N GLU A 251 7.79 0.04 -2.24
CA GLU A 251 7.14 0.56 -1.03
C GLU A 251 6.07 1.63 -1.32
N VAL A 252 6.12 2.28 -2.48
CA VAL A 252 5.21 3.38 -2.87
C VAL A 252 4.39 3.08 -4.12
N MET A 253 4.33 1.82 -4.55
CA MET A 253 3.63 1.40 -5.78
C MET A 253 2.17 1.84 -5.83
N GLY A 254 1.43 1.77 -4.70
CA GLY A 254 0.05 2.25 -4.65
C GLY A 254 -0.08 3.74 -4.97
N ALA A 255 0.84 4.57 -4.45
CA ALA A 255 0.87 5.99 -4.75
C ALA A 255 1.28 6.25 -6.21
N ILE A 256 2.28 5.52 -6.75
CA ILE A 256 2.67 5.61 -8.16
C ILE A 256 1.47 5.26 -9.05
N GLY A 257 0.78 4.16 -8.78
CA GLY A 257 -0.39 3.75 -9.55
C GLY A 257 -1.54 4.77 -9.49
N ALA A 258 -1.73 5.44 -8.35
CA ALA A 258 -2.71 6.52 -8.23
C ALA A 258 -2.31 7.75 -9.07
N ALA A 259 -1.01 8.08 -9.16
CA ALA A 259 -0.51 9.16 -10.01
C ALA A 259 -0.67 8.83 -11.50
N LEU A 260 -0.32 7.60 -11.92
CA LEU A 260 -0.53 7.12 -13.30
C LEU A 260 -2.00 7.20 -13.71
N LEU A 261 -2.90 6.75 -12.84
CA LEU A 261 -4.35 6.84 -13.08
C LEU A 261 -4.85 8.29 -13.14
N ALA A 262 -4.22 9.20 -12.39
CA ALA A 262 -4.52 10.62 -12.51
C ALA A 262 -4.05 11.17 -13.85
N HIS A 263 -2.87 10.77 -14.34
CA HIS A 263 -2.38 11.15 -15.66
C HIS A 263 -3.33 10.68 -16.77
N GLU A 264 -3.71 9.39 -16.76
CA GLU A 264 -4.68 8.84 -17.72
C GLU A 264 -6.02 9.59 -17.70
N GLU A 265 -6.58 9.86 -16.51
CA GLU A 265 -7.85 10.59 -16.37
C GLU A 265 -7.75 12.00 -16.94
N MET A 266 -6.65 12.72 -16.69
CA MET A 266 -6.45 14.08 -17.18
C MET A 266 -6.25 14.11 -18.69
N ALA A 267 -5.57 13.12 -19.27
CA ALA A 267 -5.41 12.98 -20.72
C ALA A 267 -6.77 12.78 -21.42
N VAL A 268 -7.70 12.02 -20.80
CA VAL A 268 -9.05 11.79 -21.36
C VAL A 268 -9.95 13.01 -21.13
N ARG A 269 -9.90 13.62 -19.96
CA ARG A 269 -10.81 14.70 -19.56
C ARG A 269 -10.52 16.02 -20.26
N GLY A 270 -9.25 16.33 -20.51
CA GLY A 270 -8.79 17.57 -21.17
C GLY A 270 -9.03 18.86 -20.37
N ASN A 271 -9.62 18.79 -19.19
CA ASN A 271 -9.85 19.93 -18.30
C ASN A 271 -8.72 20.02 -17.27
N GLY A 272 -8.53 21.18 -16.64
CA GLY A 272 -7.56 21.37 -15.55
C GLY A 272 -7.90 20.53 -14.32
N THR A 273 -6.88 20.27 -13.49
CA THR A 273 -7.03 19.53 -12.21
C THR A 273 -7.98 20.25 -11.25
N ARG A 274 -8.69 19.46 -10.43
CA ARG A 274 -9.51 19.95 -9.32
C ARG A 274 -8.72 20.17 -8.03
N PHE A 275 -7.45 19.80 -8.02
CA PHE A 275 -6.58 19.95 -6.85
C PHE A 275 -6.54 21.41 -6.39
N LYS A 276 -6.80 21.62 -5.10
CA LYS A 276 -6.91 22.97 -4.51
C LYS A 276 -5.58 23.58 -4.12
N GLY A 277 -4.46 22.96 -4.47
CA GLY A 277 -3.14 23.43 -4.10
C GLY A 277 -2.64 22.82 -2.78
N PHE A 278 -1.36 23.02 -2.51
CA PHE A 278 -0.72 22.47 -1.30
C PHE A 278 -1.14 23.19 -0.01
N GLU A 279 -1.69 24.39 -0.12
CA GLU A 279 -2.27 25.17 1.01
C GLU A 279 -3.40 24.43 1.72
N VAL A 280 -4.04 23.46 1.08
CA VAL A 280 -5.03 22.57 1.72
C VAL A 280 -4.44 21.79 2.90
N ALA A 281 -3.12 21.68 2.98
CA ALA A 281 -2.42 21.09 4.11
C ALA A 281 -2.57 21.88 5.43
N GLU A 282 -2.97 23.15 5.36
CA GLU A 282 -3.17 24.01 6.54
C GLU A 282 -4.65 24.14 6.94
N ALA A 283 -5.56 23.50 6.18
CA ALA A 283 -6.99 23.58 6.44
C ALA A 283 -7.40 22.75 7.68
N ASP A 284 -8.44 23.19 8.39
CA ASP A 284 -8.98 22.49 9.56
C ASP A 284 -9.97 21.40 9.14
N PHE A 285 -9.44 20.18 8.99
CA PHE A 285 -10.23 19.00 8.68
C PHE A 285 -10.60 18.21 9.94
N GLY A 286 -11.87 17.83 10.03
CA GLY A 286 -12.39 16.92 11.04
C GLY A 286 -13.10 15.70 10.42
N THR A 287 -13.22 14.63 11.18
CA THR A 287 -14.01 13.45 10.80
C THR A 287 -14.94 13.04 11.93
N SER A 288 -16.10 12.48 11.57
CA SER A 288 -16.96 11.74 12.48
C SER A 288 -17.69 10.64 11.73
N SER A 289 -18.34 9.73 12.45
CA SER A 289 -19.24 8.76 11.86
C SER A 289 -20.56 8.70 12.64
N PHE A 290 -21.60 8.20 11.98
CA PHE A 290 -22.87 7.88 12.60
C PHE A 290 -23.51 6.67 11.91
N GLU A 291 -24.35 5.97 12.66
CA GLU A 291 -25.15 4.86 12.12
C GLU A 291 -26.38 5.40 11.39
N CYS A 292 -26.56 5.01 10.13
CA CYS A 292 -27.75 5.30 9.33
C CYS A 292 -28.92 4.43 9.82
N LYS A 293 -30.03 5.06 10.19
CA LYS A 293 -31.25 4.39 10.67
C LYS A 293 -32.36 4.31 9.63
N ALA A 294 -32.06 4.59 8.36
CA ALA A 294 -33.06 4.63 7.31
C ALA A 294 -33.58 3.24 6.89
N CYS A 295 -32.80 2.17 7.13
CA CYS A 295 -33.15 0.79 6.79
C CYS A 295 -32.41 -0.21 7.69
N PRO A 296 -32.76 -1.53 7.63
CA PRO A 296 -32.08 -2.55 8.45
C PRO A 296 -30.60 -2.77 8.19
N SER A 297 -30.04 -2.19 7.12
CA SER A 297 -28.59 -2.31 6.83
C SER A 297 -27.70 -1.58 7.83
N LEU A 298 -28.24 -0.61 8.59
CA LEU A 298 -27.56 0.14 9.66
C LEU A 298 -26.14 0.56 9.26
N CYS A 299 -25.97 1.11 8.04
CA CYS A 299 -24.68 1.51 7.51
C CYS A 299 -23.99 2.53 8.42
N GLU A 300 -22.71 2.35 8.67
CA GLU A 300 -21.87 3.38 9.26
C GLU A 300 -21.52 4.41 8.18
N ILE A 301 -21.95 5.66 8.38
CA ILE A 301 -21.70 6.78 7.47
C ILE A 301 -20.55 7.60 8.02
N ALA A 302 -19.43 7.60 7.32
CA ALA A 302 -18.31 8.49 7.59
C ALA A 302 -18.60 9.87 6.98
N GLN A 303 -18.19 10.92 7.67
CA GLN A 303 -18.28 12.30 7.17
C GLN A 303 -17.01 13.09 7.47
N VAL A 304 -16.65 13.95 6.54
CA VAL A 304 -15.52 14.88 6.65
C VAL A 304 -16.05 16.30 6.77
N PHE A 305 -15.42 17.05 7.65
CA PHE A 305 -15.66 18.48 7.83
C PHE A 305 -14.47 19.28 7.35
N LEU A 306 -14.75 20.45 6.85
CA LEU A 306 -13.78 21.52 6.61
C LEU A 306 -14.33 22.77 7.31
N ASP A 307 -13.54 23.34 8.20
CA ASP A 307 -13.93 24.51 9.02
C ASP A 307 -15.31 24.32 9.69
N GLY A 308 -15.56 23.13 10.24
CA GLY A 308 -16.80 22.77 10.93
C GLY A 308 -18.01 22.50 10.02
N LYS A 309 -17.88 22.63 8.69
CA LYS A 309 -18.96 22.33 7.73
C LYS A 309 -18.74 20.97 7.09
N VAL A 310 -19.81 20.19 6.90
CA VAL A 310 -19.73 18.90 6.23
C VAL A 310 -19.31 19.09 4.77
N LEU A 311 -18.19 18.47 4.40
CA LEU A 311 -17.62 18.53 3.06
C LEU A 311 -18.04 17.32 2.21
N ALA A 312 -18.04 16.12 2.80
CA ALA A 312 -18.46 14.91 2.12
C ALA A 312 -18.92 13.81 3.10
N ARG A 313 -19.68 12.85 2.58
CA ARG A 313 -20.12 11.63 3.28
C ARG A 313 -19.97 10.42 2.38
N TRP A 314 -19.68 9.25 2.99
CA TRP A 314 -19.61 7.95 2.28
C TRP A 314 -19.85 6.79 3.27
N GLY A 315 -19.93 5.56 2.74
CA GLY A 315 -20.11 4.33 3.52
C GLY A 315 -21.54 3.78 3.47
N GLY A 316 -22.47 4.48 2.82
CA GLY A 316 -23.81 3.99 2.57
C GLY A 316 -23.84 2.87 1.52
N ARG A 317 -24.84 1.97 1.63
CA ARG A 317 -25.18 1.02 0.56
C ARG A 317 -26.19 1.57 -0.45
N CYS A 318 -26.56 2.84 -0.27
CA CYS A 318 -27.48 3.60 -1.13
C CYS A 318 -27.11 5.07 -1.10
N ASP A 319 -27.64 5.87 -2.04
CA ASP A 319 -27.24 7.25 -2.31
C ASP A 319 -27.79 8.29 -1.33
N ILE A 320 -28.48 7.88 -0.23
CA ILE A 320 -29.14 8.82 0.70
C ILE A 320 -28.16 9.82 1.29
N TRP A 321 -26.91 9.41 1.53
CA TRP A 321 -25.88 10.22 2.19
C TRP A 321 -24.75 10.67 1.24
N GLU A 322 -24.76 10.25 -0.02
CA GLU A 322 -23.70 10.59 -1.00
C GLU A 322 -23.88 11.98 -1.64
N ARG A 323 -24.91 12.71 -1.22
CA ARG A 323 -25.14 14.09 -1.68
C ARG A 323 -24.50 15.08 -0.72
N VAL A 324 -23.38 15.64 -1.12
CA VAL A 324 -22.82 16.89 -0.60
C VAL A 324 -22.48 17.80 -1.76
#